data_bdec3146e97a6ae9973d43a31320d025
#
_entry.id   bdec3146e97a6ae9973d43a31320d025
#
_cell.length_a   1.000
_cell.length_b   1.000
_cell.length_c   1.000
_cell.angle_alpha   90.00
_cell.angle_beta   90.00
_cell.angle_gamma   90.00
#
_symmetry.space_group_name_H-M   'P 1'
#
loop_
_entity.id
_entity.type
_entity.pdbx_description
1 polymer ?
#
loop_
_entity_poly.entity_id
_entity_poly.type
_entity_poly.pdbx_seq_one_letter_code
_entity_poly.pdbx_strand_id
1 'polypeptide(L)'
;MLFRSLVLDESSILKAHDGKTRQHIITSAQGVPYRLSCTATPSPNDFEELGNQCEFLGVMTRTEMLATYFVNDTGDTGTWRLKGWGASKFWEWMGSWAVVLRNPSDLGFDGARYELPPLEYFEHVIQTEAIEGDLFSRPAMTMTERRKAQRDSIEARCKALADVVNADKSEPWIIWCHLNDEAELLKSLIPGSVNVQGSDSPEVKTKNLIGFAHGDVRVLCSKPKIAGYGMNWQHCARMAFVGLDDSFEKFYQAVRRCYRFGQKREVKVHIFTAENEGQILQNIKRKEQLHHEMSANMIEHMKDIMNKELAGQENIVDEYREDTYEGDGFTVHMGDCVKWTRRMADNSIDYSVFSPPFADLFVYSNSDHDMGNCRNDEEFVQQLKFLISELFRVIKPGRNVSFHCMNLPTTKM
;
A
#
# COMPACT_ATOMS: atom_id res chain seq x y z
N MET A 1 3.39 -28.30 -3.97
CA MET A 1 3.39 -26.96 -3.37
C MET A 1 3.30 -27.11 -1.86
N LEU A 2 4.25 -26.54 -1.11
CA LEU A 2 4.35 -26.74 0.35
C LEU A 2 3.45 -25.78 1.17
N PHE A 3 3.06 -24.64 0.61
CA PHE A 3 2.30 -23.62 1.32
C PHE A 3 1.00 -23.29 0.59
N ARG A 4 -0.09 -23.12 1.36
CA ARG A 4 -1.39 -22.66 0.84
C ARG A 4 -1.57 -21.14 0.95
N SER A 5 -0.83 -20.51 1.83
CA SER A 5 -0.93 -19.06 2.06
C SER A 5 0.46 -18.44 2.26
N LEU A 6 0.59 -17.19 1.85
CA LEU A 6 1.79 -16.36 2.02
C LEU A 6 1.37 -14.98 2.52
N VAL A 7 1.91 -14.58 3.65
CA VAL A 7 1.75 -13.22 4.19
C VAL A 7 3.08 -12.49 4.07
N LEU A 8 3.05 -11.33 3.45
CA LEU A 8 4.20 -10.44 3.34
C LEU A 8 3.96 -9.24 4.26
N ASP A 9 4.58 -9.26 5.43
CA ASP A 9 4.64 -8.13 6.34
C ASP A 9 5.72 -7.13 5.89
N GLU A 10 5.50 -5.85 6.12
CA GLU A 10 6.32 -4.75 5.59
C GLU A 10 6.54 -4.87 4.06
N SER A 11 5.46 -5.09 3.33
CA SER A 11 5.47 -5.35 1.89
C SER A 11 5.92 -4.15 1.03
N SER A 12 6.21 -3.00 1.63
CA SER A 12 6.94 -1.89 0.99
C SER A 12 8.30 -2.30 0.41
N ILE A 13 8.83 -3.47 0.77
CA ILE A 13 10.00 -4.08 0.13
C ILE A 13 9.79 -4.31 -1.38
N LEU A 14 8.54 -4.38 -1.84
CA LEU A 14 8.18 -4.53 -3.26
C LEU A 14 8.27 -3.22 -4.06
N LYS A 15 8.50 -2.06 -3.45
CA LYS A 15 8.44 -0.73 -4.09
C LYS A 15 9.31 -0.57 -5.33
N ALA A 16 10.52 -1.14 -5.35
CA ALA A 16 11.42 -1.05 -6.49
C ALA A 16 11.01 -2.03 -7.59
N HIS A 17 10.44 -1.53 -8.70
CA HIS A 17 9.92 -2.37 -9.78
C HIS A 17 10.98 -3.22 -10.49
N ASP A 18 12.23 -2.77 -10.56
CA ASP A 18 13.40 -3.46 -11.13
C ASP A 18 14.22 -4.22 -10.08
N GLY A 19 13.77 -4.19 -8.82
CA GLY A 19 14.48 -4.80 -7.69
C GLY A 19 14.51 -6.34 -7.76
N LYS A 20 15.70 -6.93 -7.65
CA LYS A 20 15.86 -8.39 -7.62
C LYS A 20 15.03 -9.05 -6.51
N THR A 21 14.94 -8.41 -5.33
CA THR A 21 14.14 -8.90 -4.20
C THR A 21 12.66 -8.99 -4.57
N ARG A 22 12.10 -7.94 -5.21
CA ARG A 22 10.73 -7.95 -5.71
C ARG A 22 10.50 -9.11 -6.69
N GLN A 23 11.35 -9.25 -7.69
CA GLN A 23 11.23 -10.31 -8.70
C GLN A 23 11.26 -11.71 -8.06
N HIS A 24 12.17 -11.94 -7.10
CA HIS A 24 12.24 -13.22 -6.38
C HIS A 24 10.97 -13.48 -5.55
N ILE A 25 10.45 -12.48 -4.83
CA ILE A 25 9.24 -12.63 -4.02
C ILE A 25 8.05 -12.95 -4.92
N ILE A 26 7.82 -12.19 -6.00
CA ILE A 26 6.70 -12.39 -6.92
C ILE A 26 6.78 -13.77 -7.58
N THR A 27 7.96 -14.15 -8.09
CA THR A 27 8.18 -15.47 -8.71
C THR A 27 7.94 -16.60 -7.70
N SER A 28 8.43 -16.47 -6.47
CA SER A 28 8.23 -17.48 -5.41
C SER A 28 6.77 -17.58 -4.94
N ALA A 29 6.01 -16.51 -5.08
CA ALA A 29 4.60 -16.46 -4.73
C ALA A 29 3.68 -17.06 -5.83
N GLN A 30 4.21 -17.25 -7.04
CA GLN A 30 3.43 -17.84 -8.13
C GLN A 30 2.91 -19.22 -7.74
N GLY A 31 1.61 -19.43 -7.96
CA GLY A 31 0.93 -20.67 -7.60
C GLY A 31 0.60 -20.84 -6.10
N VAL A 32 0.88 -19.84 -5.23
CA VAL A 32 0.33 -19.80 -3.86
C VAL A 32 -1.07 -19.20 -3.94
N PRO A 33 -2.13 -19.95 -3.58
CA PRO A 33 -3.51 -19.49 -3.84
C PRO A 33 -3.94 -18.30 -2.97
N TYR A 34 -3.44 -18.23 -1.72
CA TYR A 34 -3.81 -17.13 -0.81
C TYR A 34 -2.59 -16.27 -0.50
N ARG A 35 -2.67 -15.00 -0.84
CA ARG A 35 -1.59 -14.02 -0.62
C ARG A 35 -2.13 -12.80 0.10
N LEU A 36 -1.40 -12.33 1.10
CA LEU A 36 -1.71 -11.12 1.85
C LEU A 36 -0.49 -10.20 1.88
N SER A 37 -0.70 -8.94 1.61
CA SER A 37 0.31 -7.89 1.62
C SER A 37 -0.05 -6.87 2.70
N CYS A 38 0.82 -6.70 3.70
CA CYS A 38 0.62 -5.81 4.84
C CYS A 38 1.72 -4.74 4.87
N THR A 39 1.34 -3.48 4.87
CA THR A 39 2.28 -2.36 5.02
C THR A 39 1.55 -1.07 5.40
N ALA A 40 2.23 -0.23 6.16
CA ALA A 40 1.76 1.12 6.42
C ALA A 40 2.08 2.11 5.28
N THR A 41 3.00 1.76 4.38
CA THR A 41 3.45 2.60 3.27
C THR A 41 3.48 1.80 1.97
N PRO A 42 2.32 1.48 1.37
CA PRO A 42 2.24 0.61 0.19
C PRO A 42 2.87 1.24 -1.06
N SER A 43 2.88 2.56 -1.15
CA SER A 43 3.52 3.33 -2.22
C SER A 43 4.26 4.54 -1.65
N PRO A 44 5.46 4.33 -1.09
CA PRO A 44 6.16 5.39 -0.35
C PRO A 44 6.73 6.50 -1.25
N ASN A 45 6.82 6.33 -2.54
CA ASN A 45 7.32 7.34 -3.46
C ASN A 45 6.26 7.84 -4.44
N ASP A 46 5.50 6.93 -5.06
CA ASP A 46 4.52 7.28 -6.08
C ASP A 46 3.44 6.20 -6.23
N PHE A 47 2.24 6.55 -6.69
CA PHE A 47 1.11 5.62 -6.83
C PHE A 47 1.38 4.45 -7.78
N GLU A 48 2.29 4.59 -8.74
CA GLU A 48 2.69 3.51 -9.63
C GLU A 48 3.26 2.28 -8.90
N GLU A 49 3.81 2.47 -7.70
CA GLU A 49 4.34 1.39 -6.85
C GLU A 49 3.23 0.43 -6.36
N LEU A 50 1.96 0.87 -6.34
CA LEU A 50 0.80 0.02 -6.03
C LEU A 50 0.67 -1.15 -7.01
N GLY A 51 1.13 -0.97 -8.25
CA GLY A 51 1.18 -2.05 -9.23
C GLY A 51 2.06 -3.23 -8.81
N ASN A 52 3.08 -2.99 -8.01
CA ASN A 52 3.93 -4.07 -7.47
C ASN A 52 3.20 -4.90 -6.40
N GLN A 53 2.37 -4.24 -5.58
CA GLN A 53 1.51 -4.91 -4.60
C GLN A 53 0.43 -5.75 -5.31
N CYS A 54 -0.22 -5.14 -6.30
CA CYS A 54 -1.23 -5.74 -7.14
C CYS A 54 -0.70 -7.01 -7.86
N GLU A 55 0.50 -6.94 -8.44
CA GLU A 55 1.14 -8.06 -9.12
C GLU A 55 1.53 -9.19 -8.15
N PHE A 56 2.04 -8.86 -6.95
CA PHE A 56 2.30 -9.84 -5.91
C PHE A 56 1.02 -10.57 -5.48
N LEU A 57 -0.08 -9.87 -5.33
CA LEU A 57 -1.38 -10.44 -4.97
C LEU A 57 -2.03 -11.22 -6.12
N GLY A 58 -1.60 -11.00 -7.37
CA GLY A 58 -2.14 -11.65 -8.55
C GLY A 58 -3.46 -11.06 -9.01
N VAL A 59 -3.73 -9.82 -8.67
CA VAL A 59 -4.94 -9.09 -9.11
C VAL A 59 -4.78 -8.63 -10.56
N MET A 60 -3.64 -8.00 -10.87
CA MET A 60 -3.33 -7.45 -12.19
C MET A 60 -1.81 -7.24 -12.28
N THR A 61 -1.21 -7.33 -13.45
CA THR A 61 0.20 -7.00 -13.62
C THR A 61 0.41 -5.49 -13.48
N ARG A 62 1.60 -5.07 -13.02
CA ARG A 62 1.95 -3.65 -12.97
C ARG A 62 1.78 -2.95 -14.32
N THR A 63 2.18 -3.61 -15.39
CA THR A 63 2.08 -3.07 -16.76
C THR A 63 0.62 -2.82 -17.17
N GLU A 64 -0.27 -3.75 -16.88
CA GLU A 64 -1.71 -3.59 -17.14
C GLU A 64 -2.33 -2.46 -16.33
N MET A 65 -1.98 -2.37 -15.04
CA MET A 65 -2.45 -1.26 -14.18
C MET A 65 -2.00 0.10 -14.74
N LEU A 66 -0.73 0.23 -15.11
CA LEU A 66 -0.21 1.47 -15.68
C LEU A 66 -0.90 1.82 -17.01
N ALA A 67 -1.08 0.87 -17.91
CA ALA A 67 -1.75 1.10 -19.17
C ALA A 67 -3.21 1.54 -18.98
N THR A 68 -3.89 0.96 -17.99
CA THR A 68 -5.30 1.23 -17.72
C THR A 68 -5.51 2.60 -17.08
N TYR A 69 -4.77 2.91 -16.01
CA TYR A 69 -5.07 4.04 -15.14
C TYR A 69 -4.09 5.21 -15.24
N PHE A 70 -2.90 5.01 -15.83
CA PHE A 70 -1.86 6.04 -15.85
C PHE A 70 -1.54 6.50 -17.28
N VAL A 71 -0.98 7.70 -17.38
CA VAL A 71 -0.34 8.22 -18.59
C VAL A 71 1.13 8.41 -18.31
N ASN A 72 1.95 8.04 -19.30
CA ASN A 72 3.37 8.36 -19.26
C ASN A 72 3.55 9.85 -19.56
N ASP A 73 4.30 10.54 -18.72
CA ASP A 73 4.60 11.95 -18.98
C ASP A 73 5.66 12.05 -20.08
N THR A 74 5.27 12.63 -21.22
CA THR A 74 6.07 12.64 -22.47
C THR A 74 7.38 13.42 -22.37
N GLY A 75 7.65 14.08 -21.25
CA GLY A 75 8.89 14.82 -20.98
C GLY A 75 9.96 14.03 -20.24
N ASP A 76 9.57 12.93 -19.55
CA ASP A 76 10.49 12.10 -18.77
C ASP A 76 10.05 10.63 -18.85
N THR A 77 10.83 9.80 -19.53
CA THR A 77 10.48 8.40 -19.89
C THR A 77 10.27 7.46 -18.72
N GLY A 78 10.36 7.93 -17.48
CA GLY A 78 10.17 7.13 -16.26
C GLY A 78 9.02 7.59 -15.36
N THR A 79 8.33 8.68 -15.68
CA THR A 79 7.33 9.27 -14.79
C THR A 79 5.92 8.94 -15.25
N TRP A 80 5.14 8.30 -14.38
CA TRP A 80 3.75 7.94 -14.63
C TRP A 80 2.81 8.79 -13.80
N ARG A 81 1.79 9.34 -14.40
CA ARG A 81 0.76 10.16 -13.73
C ARG A 81 -0.61 9.53 -13.89
N LEU A 82 -1.36 9.49 -12.80
CA LEU A 82 -2.75 9.01 -12.81
C LEU A 82 -3.60 9.85 -13.78
N LYS A 83 -4.41 9.20 -14.61
CA LYS A 83 -5.33 9.86 -15.53
C LYS A 83 -6.37 10.63 -14.74
N GLY A 84 -6.51 11.94 -14.93
CA GLY A 84 -7.43 12.77 -14.13
C GLY A 84 -8.88 12.29 -14.21
N TRP A 85 -9.35 11.89 -15.40
CA TRP A 85 -10.70 11.35 -15.62
C TRP A 85 -10.87 9.89 -15.12
N GLY A 86 -9.78 9.19 -14.87
CA GLY A 86 -9.77 7.80 -14.38
C GLY A 86 -9.49 7.66 -12.89
N ALA A 87 -9.24 8.76 -12.16
CA ALA A 87 -8.83 8.70 -10.76
C ALA A 87 -9.89 8.02 -9.88
N SER A 88 -11.16 8.38 -10.00
CA SER A 88 -12.24 7.74 -9.23
C SER A 88 -12.33 6.23 -9.51
N LYS A 89 -12.28 5.83 -10.78
CA LYS A 89 -12.31 4.41 -11.16
C LYS A 89 -11.08 3.64 -10.67
N PHE A 90 -9.93 4.29 -10.59
CA PHE A 90 -8.73 3.69 -10.01
C PHE A 90 -8.91 3.40 -8.52
N TRP A 91 -9.47 4.35 -7.76
CA TRP A 91 -9.70 4.16 -6.33
C TRP A 91 -10.84 3.18 -6.03
N GLU A 92 -11.89 3.16 -6.84
CA GLU A 92 -12.94 2.13 -6.79
C GLU A 92 -12.34 0.74 -7.01
N TRP A 93 -11.53 0.58 -8.06
CA TRP A 93 -10.84 -0.67 -8.33
C TRP A 93 -9.88 -1.05 -7.20
N MET A 94 -9.10 -0.11 -6.68
CA MET A 94 -8.25 -0.34 -5.51
C MET A 94 -9.07 -0.84 -4.31
N GLY A 95 -10.20 -0.21 -4.03
CA GLY A 95 -11.11 -0.57 -2.93
C GLY A 95 -11.72 -1.97 -3.05
N SER A 96 -11.74 -2.57 -4.25
CA SER A 96 -12.26 -3.93 -4.45
C SER A 96 -11.31 -5.04 -3.96
N TRP A 97 -10.03 -4.76 -3.74
CA TRP A 97 -9.05 -5.77 -3.32
C TRP A 97 -8.07 -5.29 -2.22
N ALA A 98 -8.05 -4.01 -1.90
CA ALA A 98 -7.16 -3.44 -0.90
C ALA A 98 -7.95 -2.69 0.17
N VAL A 99 -7.47 -2.73 1.41
CA VAL A 99 -8.09 -2.08 2.57
C VAL A 99 -7.12 -1.13 3.22
N VAL A 100 -7.54 0.11 3.49
CA VAL A 100 -6.80 1.11 4.26
C VAL A 100 -7.66 1.57 5.44
N LEU A 101 -7.13 1.41 6.63
CA LEU A 101 -7.77 1.86 7.88
C LEU A 101 -6.75 2.63 8.71
N ARG A 102 -7.11 3.83 9.15
CA ARG A 102 -6.33 4.65 10.06
C ARG A 102 -6.92 4.68 11.46
N ASN A 103 -8.24 4.69 11.50
CA ASN A 103 -9.03 4.79 12.74
C ASN A 103 -10.36 4.05 12.55
N PRO A 104 -10.94 3.40 13.57
CA PRO A 104 -12.27 2.81 13.48
C PRO A 104 -13.37 3.75 12.98
N SER A 105 -13.23 5.06 13.17
CA SER A 105 -14.15 6.06 12.62
C SER A 105 -14.19 6.11 11.09
N ASP A 106 -13.17 5.61 10.41
CA ASP A 106 -13.16 5.48 8.95
C ASP A 106 -14.29 4.53 8.48
N LEU A 107 -14.73 3.61 9.34
CA LEU A 107 -15.85 2.68 9.11
C LEU A 107 -17.13 3.07 9.89
N GLY A 108 -17.17 4.24 10.51
CA GLY A 108 -18.33 4.72 11.26
C GLY A 108 -18.43 4.22 12.70
N PHE A 109 -17.42 3.53 13.24
CA PHE A 109 -17.35 3.13 14.65
C PHE A 109 -16.78 4.24 15.52
N ASP A 110 -16.94 4.12 16.84
CA ASP A 110 -16.32 5.04 17.78
C ASP A 110 -14.79 4.91 17.72
N GLY A 111 -14.14 5.96 17.23
CA GLY A 111 -12.69 6.05 17.08
C GLY A 111 -11.99 6.88 18.16
N ALA A 112 -12.71 7.48 19.10
CA ALA A 112 -12.16 8.46 20.06
C ALA A 112 -10.97 7.89 20.86
N ARG A 113 -11.02 6.61 21.22
CA ARG A 113 -9.94 5.92 21.96
C ARG A 113 -8.63 5.81 21.14
N TYR A 114 -8.72 5.91 19.82
CA TYR A 114 -7.60 5.73 18.89
C TYR A 114 -7.05 7.07 18.35
N GLU A 115 -7.64 8.17 18.77
CA GLU A 115 -7.12 9.50 18.43
C GLU A 115 -5.73 9.68 19.03
N LEU A 116 -4.81 10.15 18.21
CA LEU A 116 -3.46 10.46 18.63
C LEU A 116 -3.37 11.93 19.04
N PRO A 117 -2.50 12.28 20.01
CA PRO A 117 -2.24 13.66 20.36
C PRO A 117 -1.62 14.41 19.18
N PRO A 118 -1.49 15.75 19.26
CA PRO A 118 -0.86 16.52 18.22
C PRO A 118 0.56 16.04 17.88
N LEU A 119 0.92 16.12 16.60
CA LEU A 119 2.26 15.89 16.07
C LEU A 119 2.75 17.19 15.47
N GLU A 120 3.82 17.74 16.03
CA GLU A 120 4.40 19.01 15.61
C GLU A 120 5.80 18.83 15.04
N TYR A 121 6.06 19.53 13.94
CA TYR A 121 7.37 19.54 13.28
C TYR A 121 8.06 20.89 13.46
N PHE A 122 9.30 20.86 13.95
CA PHE A 122 10.16 22.01 14.14
C PHE A 122 11.36 21.92 13.19
N GLU A 123 11.41 22.81 12.21
CA GLU A 123 12.48 22.84 11.21
C GLU A 123 13.59 23.78 11.65
N HIS A 124 14.81 23.26 11.76
CA HIS A 124 16.02 24.00 12.06
C HIS A 124 16.94 24.00 10.85
N VAL A 125 16.92 25.08 10.09
CA VAL A 125 17.79 25.26 8.92
C VAL A 125 19.09 25.89 9.38
N ILE A 126 20.18 25.14 9.28
CA ILE A 126 21.52 25.56 9.70
C ILE A 126 22.21 26.23 8.51
N GLN A 127 22.63 27.47 8.70
CA GLN A 127 23.42 28.16 7.71
C GLN A 127 24.83 27.54 7.67
N THR A 128 25.28 27.18 6.50
CA THR A 128 26.62 26.70 6.24
C THR A 128 27.41 27.82 5.57
N GLU A 129 28.69 27.97 5.96
CA GLU A 129 29.57 28.91 5.27
C GLU A 129 29.62 28.61 3.78
N ALA A 130 29.51 29.66 2.96
CA ALA A 130 29.59 29.53 1.52
C ALA A 130 30.94 28.87 1.14
N ILE A 131 30.90 27.90 0.25
CA ILE A 131 32.13 27.28 -0.31
C ILE A 131 32.96 28.42 -0.91
N GLU A 132 34.25 28.45 -0.59
CA GLU A 132 35.19 29.44 -1.15
C GLU A 132 35.06 29.52 -2.68
N GLY A 133 34.53 30.65 -3.18
CA GLY A 133 34.30 30.91 -4.61
C GLY A 133 32.84 31.08 -5.04
N ASP A 134 31.85 30.73 -4.22
CA ASP A 134 30.42 30.97 -4.52
C ASP A 134 29.89 32.13 -3.62
N LEU A 135 29.39 33.18 -4.26
CA LEU A 135 28.76 34.34 -3.60
C LEU A 135 27.44 34.00 -2.90
N PHE A 136 26.83 32.85 -3.20
CA PHE A 136 25.59 32.40 -2.60
C PHE A 136 25.61 30.86 -2.47
N SER A 137 25.06 30.34 -1.36
CA SER A 137 24.87 28.89 -1.21
C SER A 137 23.81 28.43 -2.24
N ARG A 138 24.20 27.54 -3.15
CA ARG A 138 23.29 26.94 -4.11
C ARG A 138 22.76 25.60 -3.57
N PRO A 139 21.46 25.29 -3.79
CA PRO A 139 20.95 23.96 -3.46
C PRO A 139 21.75 22.88 -4.19
N ALA A 140 22.16 21.84 -3.46
CA ALA A 140 22.86 20.70 -4.06
C ALA A 140 21.97 19.99 -5.07
N MET A 141 22.36 19.96 -6.34
CA MET A 141 21.57 19.41 -7.46
C MET A 141 21.82 17.91 -7.63
N THR A 142 23.05 17.45 -7.37
CA THR A 142 23.44 16.05 -7.55
C THR A 142 23.50 15.28 -6.24
N MET A 143 23.37 13.96 -6.30
CA MET A 143 23.52 13.08 -5.13
C MET A 143 24.91 13.20 -4.46
N THR A 144 25.94 13.47 -5.23
CA THR A 144 27.31 13.65 -4.73
C THR A 144 27.46 14.95 -3.98
N GLU A 145 26.93 16.05 -4.51
CA GLU A 145 26.91 17.35 -3.86
C GLU A 145 26.10 17.31 -2.56
N ARG A 146 24.95 16.66 -2.56
CA ARG A 146 24.13 16.47 -1.35
C ARG A 146 24.90 15.73 -0.25
N ARG A 147 25.59 14.64 -0.59
CA ARG A 147 26.43 13.90 0.37
C ARG A 147 27.58 14.74 0.92
N LYS A 148 28.17 15.59 0.08
CA LYS A 148 29.23 16.51 0.52
C LYS A 148 28.64 17.54 1.47
N ALA A 149 27.56 18.22 1.09
CA ALA A 149 26.87 19.19 1.91
C ALA A 149 26.46 18.64 3.29
N GLN A 150 25.94 17.40 3.32
CA GLN A 150 25.61 16.70 4.56
C GLN A 150 26.84 16.50 5.46
N ARG A 151 27.99 16.13 4.91
CA ARG A 151 29.21 15.94 5.67
C ARG A 151 29.78 17.25 6.19
N ASP A 152 29.81 18.27 5.35
CA ASP A 152 30.37 19.59 5.69
C ASP A 152 29.57 20.31 6.80
N SER A 153 28.26 19.97 6.94
CA SER A 153 27.35 20.55 7.93
C SER A 153 27.20 19.74 9.23
N ILE A 154 27.85 18.56 9.37
CA ILE A 154 27.68 17.66 10.53
C ILE A 154 27.87 18.40 11.85
N GLU A 155 28.98 19.13 11.99
CA GLU A 155 29.34 19.78 13.26
C GLU A 155 28.32 20.83 13.69
N ALA A 156 27.90 21.69 12.74
CA ALA A 156 26.92 22.75 12.99
C ALA A 156 25.56 22.18 13.36
N ARG A 157 25.07 21.17 12.61
CA ARG A 157 23.78 20.50 12.87
C ARG A 157 23.79 19.78 14.22
N CYS A 158 24.84 19.02 14.52
CA CYS A 158 24.95 18.30 15.79
C CYS A 158 25.06 19.23 17.00
N LYS A 159 25.77 20.35 16.89
CA LYS A 159 25.81 21.36 17.95
C LYS A 159 24.46 21.98 18.23
N ALA A 160 23.76 22.45 17.17
CA ALA A 160 22.46 23.04 17.31
C ALA A 160 21.42 22.04 17.90
N LEU A 161 21.47 20.76 17.51
CA LEU A 161 20.66 19.73 18.09
C LEU A 161 21.02 19.48 19.57
N ALA A 162 22.30 19.37 19.89
CA ALA A 162 22.77 19.13 21.26
C ALA A 162 22.32 20.26 22.21
N ASP A 163 22.30 21.49 21.75
CA ASP A 163 21.83 22.63 22.54
C ASP A 163 20.34 22.48 22.90
N VAL A 164 19.51 22.08 21.96
CA VAL A 164 18.07 21.83 22.19
C VAL A 164 17.88 20.68 23.18
N VAL A 165 18.57 19.55 22.99
CA VAL A 165 18.44 18.36 23.84
C VAL A 165 18.97 18.58 25.23
N ASN A 166 20.06 19.33 25.37
CA ASN A 166 20.66 19.66 26.66
C ASN A 166 19.89 20.71 27.46
N ALA A 167 19.10 21.56 26.76
CA ALA A 167 18.18 22.49 27.43
C ALA A 167 16.97 21.77 28.03
N ASP A 168 16.52 20.65 27.41
CA ASP A 168 15.40 19.84 27.87
C ASP A 168 15.89 18.55 28.58
N LYS A 169 16.34 18.72 29.84
CA LYS A 169 16.93 17.63 30.61
C LYS A 169 15.92 16.62 31.17
N SER A 170 14.64 16.95 31.20
CA SER A 170 13.62 16.14 31.83
C SER A 170 13.00 15.10 30.91
N GLU A 171 13.07 15.32 29.58
CA GLU A 171 12.41 14.49 28.59
C GLU A 171 13.33 13.43 28.00
N PRO A 172 12.82 12.24 27.71
CA PRO A 172 13.51 11.26 26.89
C PRO A 172 13.53 11.72 25.43
N TRP A 173 14.66 11.52 24.77
CA TRP A 173 14.85 11.89 23.36
C TRP A 173 15.32 10.72 22.52
N ILE A 174 14.70 10.52 21.35
CA ILE A 174 15.24 9.67 20.28
C ILE A 174 15.84 10.56 19.19
N ILE A 175 17.08 10.30 18.83
CA ILE A 175 17.81 11.05 17.80
C ILE A 175 18.11 10.11 16.64
N TRP A 176 17.58 10.42 15.48
CA TRP A 176 17.79 9.70 14.25
C TRP A 176 18.92 10.29 13.44
N CYS A 177 20.00 9.52 13.32
CA CYS A 177 21.19 9.90 12.57
C CYS A 177 21.17 9.28 11.17
N HIS A 178 21.69 9.99 10.18
CA HIS A 178 21.92 9.47 8.85
C HIS A 178 23.35 8.89 8.72
N LEU A 179 24.35 9.60 9.21
CA LEU A 179 25.76 9.23 9.18
C LEU A 179 26.23 8.68 10.54
N ASN A 180 27.32 7.88 10.55
CA ASN A 180 27.91 7.40 11.80
C ASN A 180 28.59 8.54 12.58
N ASP A 181 29.24 9.44 11.84
CA ASP A 181 29.96 10.57 12.41
C ASP A 181 29.04 11.51 13.20
N GLU A 182 27.79 11.67 12.77
CA GLU A 182 26.74 12.39 13.50
C GLU A 182 26.50 11.76 14.89
N ALA A 183 26.30 10.43 14.91
CA ALA A 183 26.03 9.72 16.15
C ALA A 183 27.19 9.74 17.14
N GLU A 184 28.43 9.63 16.66
CA GLU A 184 29.63 9.73 17.50
C GLU A 184 29.81 11.14 18.05
N LEU A 185 29.62 12.17 17.24
CA LEU A 185 29.70 13.54 17.68
C LEU A 185 28.62 13.88 18.72
N LEU A 186 27.40 13.46 18.50
CA LEU A 186 26.28 13.66 19.45
C LEU A 186 26.53 12.96 20.79
N LYS A 187 27.14 11.78 20.78
CA LYS A 187 27.54 11.08 21.99
C LYS A 187 28.51 11.89 22.82
N SER A 188 29.40 12.66 22.19
CA SER A 188 30.33 13.55 22.90
C SER A 188 29.70 14.85 23.38
N LEU A 189 28.68 15.37 22.65
CA LEU A 189 28.01 16.65 22.95
C LEU A 189 26.85 16.52 23.94
N ILE A 190 26.24 15.33 24.06
CA ILE A 190 25.09 15.09 24.94
C ILE A 190 25.50 14.10 26.04
N PRO A 191 25.75 14.55 27.24
CA PRO A 191 26.18 13.69 28.36
C PRO A 191 25.13 12.62 28.67
N GLY A 192 25.58 11.36 28.80
CA GLY A 192 24.71 10.23 29.11
C GLY A 192 23.89 9.71 27.91
N SER A 193 24.10 10.23 26.71
CA SER A 193 23.48 9.66 25.50
C SER A 193 24.10 8.32 25.13
N VAL A 194 23.30 7.46 24.57
CA VAL A 194 23.70 6.12 24.11
C VAL A 194 23.54 6.04 22.59
N ASN A 195 24.56 5.54 21.91
CA ASN A 195 24.51 5.29 20.48
C ASN A 195 24.34 3.80 20.20
N VAL A 196 23.43 3.44 19.30
CA VAL A 196 23.21 2.08 18.82
C VAL A 196 23.52 1.99 17.34
N GLN A 197 24.58 1.27 17.01
CA GLN A 197 25.11 1.14 15.65
C GLN A 197 24.94 -0.26 15.08
N GLY A 198 25.08 -0.36 13.75
CA GLY A 198 25.03 -1.65 13.04
C GLY A 198 26.14 -2.61 13.46
N SER A 199 27.32 -2.11 13.81
CA SER A 199 28.51 -2.87 14.26
C SER A 199 28.43 -3.38 15.69
N ASP A 200 27.51 -2.88 16.53
CA ASP A 200 27.39 -3.34 17.92
C ASP A 200 26.96 -4.81 17.98
N SER A 201 27.38 -5.51 19.04
CA SER A 201 26.90 -6.87 19.26
C SER A 201 25.40 -6.89 19.56
N PRO A 202 24.71 -8.02 19.29
CA PRO A 202 23.28 -8.15 19.60
C PRO A 202 22.95 -7.83 21.07
N GLU A 203 23.81 -8.22 22.00
CA GLU A 203 23.63 -8.02 23.44
C GLU A 203 23.67 -6.53 23.79
N VAL A 204 24.62 -5.76 23.21
CA VAL A 204 24.76 -4.32 23.42
C VAL A 204 23.56 -3.59 22.83
N LYS A 205 23.15 -3.94 21.60
CA LYS A 205 21.94 -3.38 20.98
C LYS A 205 20.71 -3.61 21.86
N THR A 206 20.48 -4.85 22.27
CA THR A 206 19.33 -5.24 23.09
C THR A 206 19.33 -4.48 24.41
N LYS A 207 20.46 -4.42 25.12
CA LYS A 207 20.59 -3.70 26.38
C LYS A 207 20.22 -2.22 26.23
N ASN A 208 20.76 -1.55 25.22
CA ASN A 208 20.57 -0.12 25.03
C ASN A 208 19.14 0.23 24.56
N LEU A 209 18.57 -0.57 23.65
CA LEU A 209 17.19 -0.38 23.15
C LEU A 209 16.14 -0.66 24.23
N ILE A 210 16.35 -1.69 25.05
CA ILE A 210 15.50 -2.00 26.20
C ILE A 210 15.69 -0.95 27.30
N GLY A 211 16.91 -0.55 27.60
CA GLY A 211 17.21 0.53 28.57
C GLY A 211 16.50 1.83 28.21
N PHE A 212 16.45 2.18 26.92
CA PHE A 212 15.67 3.35 26.48
C PHE A 212 14.16 3.13 26.67
N ALA A 213 13.66 1.93 26.33
CA ALA A 213 12.24 1.61 26.51
C ALA A 213 11.79 1.66 27.98
N HIS A 214 12.67 1.31 28.92
CA HIS A 214 12.38 1.33 30.37
C HIS A 214 12.70 2.68 31.04
N GLY A 215 13.32 3.62 30.30
CA GLY A 215 13.67 4.94 30.84
C GLY A 215 15.05 5.00 31.54
N ASP A 216 15.85 3.93 31.51
CA ASP A 216 17.20 3.89 32.05
C ASP A 216 18.16 4.74 31.22
N VAL A 217 17.86 4.89 29.93
CA VAL A 217 18.58 5.73 28.98
C VAL A 217 17.69 6.91 28.58
N ARG A 218 18.13 8.14 28.85
CA ARG A 218 17.36 9.34 28.51
C ARG A 218 17.44 9.69 27.02
N VAL A 219 18.61 9.59 26.41
CA VAL A 219 18.87 9.99 25.03
C VAL A 219 19.42 8.80 24.24
N LEU A 220 18.69 8.37 23.25
CA LEU A 220 19.10 7.31 22.35
C LEU A 220 19.39 7.87 20.96
N CYS A 221 20.61 7.64 20.45
CA CYS A 221 21.00 7.93 19.07
C CYS A 221 21.01 6.63 18.27
N SER A 222 20.37 6.61 17.11
CA SER A 222 20.41 5.45 16.21
C SER A 222 20.04 5.85 14.78
N LYS A 223 20.12 4.89 13.86
CA LYS A 223 19.65 5.08 12.47
C LYS A 223 18.26 4.47 12.29
N PRO A 224 17.37 5.09 11.48
CA PRO A 224 16.07 4.49 11.15
C PRO A 224 16.17 3.05 10.65
N LYS A 225 17.22 2.72 9.90
CA LYS A 225 17.45 1.35 9.40
C LYS A 225 17.73 0.33 10.53
N ILE A 226 18.23 0.76 11.69
CA ILE A 226 18.61 -0.13 12.81
C ILE A 226 17.46 -0.26 13.80
N ALA A 227 16.88 0.84 14.22
CA ALA A 227 15.92 0.90 15.31
C ALA A 227 14.55 1.46 14.86
N GLY A 228 14.39 1.79 13.60
CA GLY A 228 13.14 2.31 13.03
C GLY A 228 12.05 1.26 12.80
N TYR A 229 12.28 -0.02 13.07
CA TYR A 229 11.33 -1.11 12.91
C TYR A 229 11.18 -1.91 14.20
N GLY A 230 9.96 -2.40 14.48
CA GLY A 230 9.67 -3.33 15.58
C GLY A 230 9.64 -2.75 16.99
N MET A 231 10.19 -1.56 17.23
CA MET A 231 10.27 -0.96 18.56
C MET A 231 9.01 -0.16 18.92
N ASN A 232 8.69 -0.09 20.23
CA ASN A 232 7.60 0.68 20.78
C ASN A 232 8.13 1.61 21.89
N TRP A 233 8.13 2.93 21.61
CA TRP A 233 8.64 3.94 22.51
C TRP A 233 7.62 5.05 22.79
N GLN A 234 6.41 4.68 23.15
CA GLN A 234 5.32 5.61 23.52
C GLN A 234 5.66 6.49 24.74
N HIS A 235 6.61 6.08 25.57
CA HIS A 235 7.09 6.90 26.69
C HIS A 235 7.89 8.14 26.22
N CYS A 236 8.37 8.13 24.98
CA CYS A 236 9.13 9.23 24.38
C CYS A 236 8.21 10.10 23.52
N ALA A 237 8.23 11.40 23.75
CA ALA A 237 7.48 12.39 22.98
C ALA A 237 8.39 13.45 22.34
N ARG A 238 9.70 13.28 22.40
CA ARG A 238 10.70 14.17 21.81
C ARG A 238 11.55 13.39 20.82
N MET A 239 11.61 13.89 19.60
CA MET A 239 12.33 13.24 18.53
C MET A 239 13.12 14.25 17.72
N ALA A 240 14.30 13.86 17.28
CA ALA A 240 15.09 14.70 16.39
C ALA A 240 15.67 13.88 15.23
N PHE A 241 15.78 14.52 14.07
CA PHE A 241 16.51 14.03 12.92
C PHE A 241 17.69 14.96 12.67
N VAL A 242 18.89 14.40 12.66
CA VAL A 242 20.10 15.13 12.30
C VAL A 242 20.60 14.65 10.95
N GLY A 243 20.07 15.27 9.89
CA GLY A 243 20.19 14.78 8.53
C GLY A 243 19.07 13.79 8.14
N LEU A 244 18.64 13.91 6.91
CA LEU A 244 17.60 13.09 6.32
C LEU A 244 18.11 12.37 5.07
N ASP A 245 17.58 11.20 4.79
CA ASP A 245 17.64 10.64 3.43
C ASP A 245 16.29 10.87 2.70
N ASP A 246 16.27 10.65 1.38
CA ASP A 246 15.07 10.86 0.56
C ASP A 246 13.97 9.80 0.80
N SER A 247 14.12 8.93 1.80
CA SER A 247 13.19 7.83 2.07
C SER A 247 12.09 8.26 3.03
N PHE A 248 10.92 8.59 2.50
CA PHE A 248 9.72 8.84 3.29
C PHE A 248 9.35 7.65 4.19
N GLU A 249 9.46 6.42 3.69
CA GLU A 249 9.20 5.22 4.48
C GLU A 249 10.02 5.15 5.76
N LYS A 250 11.34 5.36 5.68
CA LYS A 250 12.21 5.35 6.87
C LYS A 250 11.85 6.48 7.85
N PHE A 251 11.56 7.67 7.31
CA PHE A 251 11.09 8.80 8.10
C PHE A 251 9.77 8.46 8.81
N TYR A 252 8.79 7.99 8.07
CA TYR A 252 7.49 7.60 8.60
C TYR A 252 7.61 6.52 9.68
N GLN A 253 8.33 5.44 9.40
CA GLN A 253 8.55 4.34 10.34
C GLN A 253 9.27 4.82 11.62
N ALA A 254 10.24 5.71 11.49
CA ALA A 254 10.95 6.29 12.63
C ALA A 254 10.02 7.15 13.51
N VAL A 255 9.19 8.00 12.92
CA VAL A 255 8.19 8.80 13.65
C VAL A 255 7.19 7.89 14.37
N ARG A 256 6.75 6.81 13.73
CA ARG A 256 5.80 5.85 14.30
C ARG A 256 6.34 5.01 15.47
N ARG A 257 7.62 5.13 15.83
CA ARG A 257 8.13 4.50 17.08
C ARG A 257 7.60 5.18 18.33
N CYS A 258 7.36 6.49 18.28
CA CYS A 258 6.82 7.30 19.38
C CYS A 258 5.37 7.73 19.13
N TYR A 259 5.04 8.12 17.90
CA TYR A 259 3.72 8.58 17.49
C TYR A 259 2.85 7.41 17.04
N ARG A 260 2.28 6.72 17.99
CA ARG A 260 1.46 5.52 17.75
C ARG A 260 0.38 5.35 18.81
N PHE A 261 -0.54 4.44 18.57
CA PHE A 261 -1.61 4.13 19.52
C PHE A 261 -1.06 3.94 20.95
N GLY A 262 -1.69 4.62 21.90
CA GLY A 262 -1.28 4.66 23.30
C GLY A 262 -0.37 5.82 23.68
N GLN A 263 0.11 6.63 22.72
CA GLN A 263 0.75 7.91 23.04
C GLN A 263 -0.30 8.89 23.58
N LYS A 264 0.05 9.54 24.71
CA LYS A 264 -0.84 10.49 25.41
C LYS A 264 -0.33 11.92 25.39
N ARG A 265 0.91 12.11 24.95
CA ARG A 265 1.57 13.42 24.96
C ARG A 265 1.77 13.91 23.54
N GLU A 266 1.73 15.23 23.37
CA GLU A 266 2.12 15.88 22.14
C GLU A 266 3.53 15.47 21.73
N VAL A 267 3.67 14.96 20.50
CA VAL A 267 4.95 14.52 19.95
C VAL A 267 5.58 15.66 19.15
N LYS A 268 6.81 16.03 19.53
CA LYS A 268 7.59 17.07 18.86
C LYS A 268 8.74 16.45 18.11
N VAL A 269 8.77 16.73 16.81
CA VAL A 269 9.79 16.24 15.87
C VAL A 269 10.64 17.41 15.40
N HIS A 270 11.89 17.44 15.79
CA HIS A 270 12.86 18.44 15.39
C HIS A 270 13.70 17.94 14.22
N ILE A 271 13.77 18.70 13.15
CA ILE A 271 14.49 18.34 11.93
C ILE A 271 15.61 19.35 11.71
N PHE A 272 16.86 18.88 11.78
CA PHE A 272 18.06 19.70 11.58
C PHE A 272 18.64 19.41 10.21
N THR A 273 18.55 20.38 9.30
CA THR A 273 19.08 20.30 7.93
C THR A 273 19.99 21.47 7.64
N ALA A 274 20.93 21.32 6.73
CA ALA A 274 21.67 22.44 6.19
C ALA A 274 20.85 23.16 5.11
N GLU A 275 21.12 24.45 4.89
CA GLU A 275 20.42 25.27 3.91
C GLU A 275 20.39 24.64 2.50
N ASN A 276 21.48 23.98 2.12
CA ASN A 276 21.61 23.30 0.83
C ASN A 276 20.93 21.92 0.77
N GLU A 277 20.38 21.40 1.88
CA GLU A 277 19.62 20.14 1.95
C GLU A 277 18.08 20.34 1.81
N GLY A 278 17.60 21.57 1.65
CA GLY A 278 16.16 21.91 1.68
C GLY A 278 15.27 21.10 0.72
N GLN A 279 15.81 20.60 -0.39
CA GLN A 279 15.07 19.73 -1.33
C GLN A 279 14.68 18.38 -0.72
N ILE A 280 15.49 17.80 0.20
CA ILE A 280 15.21 16.51 0.81
C ILE A 280 13.94 16.61 1.66
N LEU A 281 13.83 17.65 2.48
CA LEU A 281 12.67 17.87 3.33
C LEU A 281 11.41 18.13 2.49
N GLN A 282 11.52 18.91 1.41
CA GLN A 282 10.41 19.16 0.49
C GLN A 282 9.94 17.85 -0.19
N ASN A 283 10.87 16.99 -0.58
CA ASN A 283 10.53 15.67 -1.14
C ASN A 283 9.80 14.79 -0.12
N ILE A 284 10.24 14.77 1.14
CA ILE A 284 9.56 14.01 2.21
C ILE A 284 8.15 14.55 2.42
N LYS A 285 7.96 15.87 2.50
CA LYS A 285 6.64 16.51 2.64
C LYS A 285 5.72 16.18 1.46
N ARG A 286 6.23 16.23 0.23
CA ARG A 286 5.47 15.85 -0.96
C ARG A 286 5.00 14.39 -0.89
N LYS A 287 5.89 13.48 -0.50
CA LYS A 287 5.57 12.05 -0.36
C LYS A 287 4.58 11.80 0.78
N GLU A 288 4.69 12.53 1.88
CA GLU A 288 3.73 12.48 3.00
C GLU A 288 2.34 12.93 2.54
N GLN A 289 2.26 14.01 1.76
CA GLN A 289 1.01 14.48 1.18
C GLN A 289 0.39 13.43 0.25
N LEU A 290 1.17 12.83 -0.65
CA LEU A 290 0.68 11.74 -1.52
C LEU A 290 0.16 10.55 -0.71
N HIS A 291 0.83 10.19 0.38
CA HIS A 291 0.37 9.13 1.28
C HIS A 291 -0.97 9.48 1.96
N HIS A 292 -1.15 10.73 2.38
CA HIS A 292 -2.42 11.20 2.94
C HIS A 292 -3.54 11.20 1.89
N GLU A 293 -3.26 11.68 0.68
CA GLU A 293 -4.20 11.67 -0.45
C GLU A 293 -4.63 10.26 -0.81
N MET A 294 -3.68 9.32 -0.91
CA MET A 294 -3.98 7.90 -1.14
C MET A 294 -4.92 7.35 -0.07
N SER A 295 -4.56 7.56 1.19
CA SER A 295 -5.36 7.04 2.31
C SER A 295 -6.78 7.63 2.33
N ALA A 296 -6.92 8.93 2.06
CA ALA A 296 -8.22 9.60 2.03
C ALA A 296 -9.10 9.05 0.88
N ASN A 297 -8.56 8.98 -0.33
CA ASN A 297 -9.28 8.44 -1.49
C ASN A 297 -9.67 6.97 -1.29
N MET A 298 -8.76 6.15 -0.75
CA MET A 298 -9.05 4.75 -0.45
C MET A 298 -10.20 4.63 0.55
N ILE A 299 -10.16 5.36 1.67
CA ILE A 299 -11.21 5.31 2.71
C ILE A 299 -12.55 5.75 2.13
N GLU A 300 -12.59 6.81 1.32
CA GLU A 300 -13.81 7.29 0.69
C GLU A 300 -14.49 6.21 -0.16
N HIS A 301 -13.72 5.55 -1.03
CA HIS A 301 -14.25 4.57 -1.98
C HIS A 301 -14.50 3.18 -1.36
N MET A 302 -13.82 2.85 -0.25
CA MET A 302 -13.99 1.56 0.43
C MET A 302 -15.11 1.54 1.47
N LYS A 303 -15.48 2.69 2.01
CA LYS A 303 -16.37 2.78 3.18
C LYS A 303 -17.67 1.98 3.02
N ASP A 304 -18.31 2.07 1.86
CA ASP A 304 -19.55 1.39 1.59
C ASP A 304 -19.37 -0.13 1.44
N ILE A 305 -18.28 -0.56 0.82
CA ILE A 305 -17.93 -1.97 0.65
C ILE A 305 -17.66 -2.61 2.01
N MET A 306 -16.78 -1.98 2.79
CA MET A 306 -16.38 -2.47 4.11
C MET A 306 -17.53 -2.51 5.11
N ASN A 307 -18.40 -1.50 5.11
CA ASN A 307 -19.56 -1.48 5.98
C ASN A 307 -20.54 -2.62 5.68
N LYS A 308 -20.72 -2.98 4.41
CA LYS A 308 -21.54 -4.13 3.99
C LYS A 308 -20.93 -5.44 4.48
N GLU A 309 -19.63 -5.62 4.31
CA GLU A 309 -18.92 -6.83 4.75
C GLU A 309 -18.92 -6.98 6.29
N LEU A 310 -18.63 -5.91 7.04
CA LEU A 310 -18.61 -5.92 8.50
C LEU A 310 -19.99 -6.12 9.13
N ALA A 311 -21.05 -5.65 8.46
CA ALA A 311 -22.42 -5.89 8.89
C ALA A 311 -22.87 -7.35 8.71
N GLY A 312 -22.00 -8.22 8.17
CA GLY A 312 -22.38 -9.59 7.83
C GLY A 312 -23.42 -9.61 6.71
N GLN A 313 -23.66 -8.49 6.07
CA GLN A 313 -24.31 -8.45 4.81
C GLN A 313 -23.30 -9.02 3.84
N GLU A 314 -23.41 -10.33 3.57
CA GLU A 314 -22.96 -10.85 2.28
C GLU A 314 -23.30 -9.77 1.28
N ASN A 315 -22.36 -9.42 0.38
CA ASN A 315 -22.71 -8.58 -0.76
C ASN A 315 -24.05 -9.09 -1.24
N ILE A 316 -25.12 -8.38 -0.89
CA ILE A 316 -26.40 -8.65 -1.50
C ILE A 316 -26.09 -8.31 -2.94
N VAL A 317 -25.69 -9.33 -3.64
CA VAL A 317 -25.70 -9.39 -5.08
C VAL A 317 -27.01 -8.72 -5.40
N ASP A 318 -26.96 -7.60 -6.06
CA ASP A 318 -28.15 -6.92 -6.57
C ASP A 318 -29.06 -8.04 -7.02
N GLU A 319 -30.14 -8.31 -6.24
CA GLU A 319 -30.98 -9.48 -6.49
C GLU A 319 -31.28 -9.43 -7.97
N TYR A 320 -30.66 -10.32 -8.75
CA TYR A 320 -30.88 -10.29 -10.18
C TYR A 320 -32.39 -10.40 -10.35
N ARG A 321 -33.02 -9.34 -10.88
CA ARG A 321 -34.43 -9.26 -11.02
C ARG A 321 -34.84 -10.29 -12.08
N GLU A 322 -35.61 -11.28 -11.66
CA GLU A 322 -36.32 -12.10 -12.62
C GLU A 322 -37.45 -11.24 -13.17
N ASP A 323 -37.50 -11.06 -14.48
CA ASP A 323 -38.58 -10.38 -15.15
C ASP A 323 -39.02 -11.18 -16.37
N THR A 324 -40.28 -11.02 -16.75
CA THR A 324 -40.86 -11.72 -17.87
C THR A 324 -41.68 -10.74 -18.71
N TYR A 325 -41.38 -10.69 -20.00
CA TYR A 325 -42.12 -9.93 -20.99
C TYR A 325 -42.80 -10.88 -22.00
N GLU A 326 -44.10 -10.76 -22.16
CA GLU A 326 -44.87 -11.52 -23.13
C GLU A 326 -45.21 -10.65 -24.34
N GLY A 327 -44.87 -11.10 -25.53
CA GLY A 327 -45.19 -10.49 -26.80
C GLY A 327 -46.03 -11.43 -27.69
N ASP A 328 -46.42 -10.95 -28.86
CA ASP A 328 -47.19 -11.77 -29.81
C ASP A 328 -46.30 -12.89 -30.37
N GLY A 329 -46.53 -14.11 -29.88
CA GLY A 329 -45.81 -15.32 -30.30
C GLY A 329 -44.44 -15.53 -29.65
N PHE A 330 -44.05 -14.76 -28.63
CA PHE A 330 -42.81 -14.96 -27.91
C PHE A 330 -42.90 -14.53 -26.44
N THR A 331 -42.04 -15.11 -25.60
CA THR A 331 -41.85 -14.71 -24.22
C THR A 331 -40.37 -14.49 -23.97
N VAL A 332 -39.99 -13.39 -23.33
CA VAL A 332 -38.60 -13.09 -22.91
C VAL A 332 -38.52 -13.19 -21.41
N HIS A 333 -37.58 -13.99 -20.92
CA HIS A 333 -37.27 -14.11 -19.51
C HIS A 333 -35.91 -13.52 -19.25
N MET A 334 -35.85 -12.53 -18.35
CA MET A 334 -34.62 -12.02 -17.78
C MET A 334 -34.34 -12.78 -16.49
N GLY A 335 -33.15 -13.38 -16.34
CA GLY A 335 -32.78 -14.13 -15.14
C GLY A 335 -31.79 -15.27 -15.42
N ASP A 336 -31.55 -16.09 -14.42
CA ASP A 336 -30.69 -17.27 -14.53
C ASP A 336 -31.27 -18.30 -15.50
N CYS A 337 -30.56 -18.55 -16.59
CA CYS A 337 -30.98 -19.45 -17.65
C CYS A 337 -31.10 -20.91 -17.17
N VAL A 338 -30.30 -21.37 -16.21
CA VAL A 338 -30.40 -22.71 -15.62
C VAL A 338 -31.71 -22.83 -14.83
N LYS A 339 -32.03 -21.82 -14.03
CA LYS A 339 -33.26 -21.79 -13.23
C LYS A 339 -34.54 -21.76 -14.08
N TRP A 340 -34.53 -20.97 -15.15
CA TRP A 340 -35.63 -20.92 -16.10
C TRP A 340 -35.80 -22.22 -16.87
N THR A 341 -34.71 -22.82 -17.35
CA THR A 341 -34.75 -24.10 -18.07
C THR A 341 -35.27 -25.20 -17.16
N ARG A 342 -34.97 -25.22 -15.88
CA ARG A 342 -35.53 -26.17 -14.89
C ARG A 342 -37.06 -26.12 -14.77
N ARG A 343 -37.67 -24.97 -15.02
CA ARG A 343 -39.13 -24.79 -14.98
C ARG A 343 -39.85 -25.34 -16.24
N MET A 344 -39.08 -25.59 -17.30
CA MET A 344 -39.62 -26.12 -18.55
C MET A 344 -39.89 -27.62 -18.43
N ALA A 345 -40.96 -28.09 -19.14
CA ALA A 345 -41.28 -29.49 -19.19
C ALA A 345 -40.24 -30.30 -20.00
N ASP A 346 -40.08 -31.57 -19.64
CA ASP A 346 -39.25 -32.51 -20.41
C ASP A 346 -39.69 -32.60 -21.85
N ASN A 347 -38.75 -32.68 -22.80
CA ASN A 347 -39.03 -32.86 -24.23
C ASN A 347 -40.03 -31.80 -24.81
N SER A 348 -39.93 -30.56 -24.33
CA SER A 348 -40.84 -29.47 -24.73
C SER A 348 -40.27 -28.57 -25.84
N ILE A 349 -38.97 -28.53 -26.02
CA ILE A 349 -38.26 -27.61 -26.90
C ILE A 349 -37.82 -28.30 -28.19
N ASP A 350 -38.13 -27.69 -29.33
CA ASP A 350 -37.75 -28.22 -30.64
C ASP A 350 -36.35 -27.81 -31.09
N TYR A 351 -35.87 -26.63 -30.66
CA TYR A 351 -34.54 -26.12 -31.03
C TYR A 351 -34.08 -25.11 -30.02
N SER A 352 -32.79 -25.18 -29.64
CA SER A 352 -32.14 -24.18 -28.81
C SER A 352 -30.93 -23.58 -29.51
N VAL A 353 -30.80 -22.25 -29.44
CA VAL A 353 -29.62 -21.52 -29.89
C VAL A 353 -29.23 -20.51 -28.79
N PHE A 354 -27.98 -20.53 -28.38
CA PHE A 354 -27.49 -19.63 -27.36
C PHE A 354 -25.99 -19.33 -27.48
N SER A 355 -25.55 -18.30 -26.84
CA SER A 355 -24.13 -17.94 -26.69
C SER A 355 -23.82 -17.89 -25.20
N PRO A 356 -23.06 -18.85 -24.64
CA PRO A 356 -22.58 -18.74 -23.27
C PRO A 356 -21.55 -17.60 -23.15
N PRO A 357 -21.30 -17.06 -21.96
CA PRO A 357 -20.15 -16.20 -21.74
C PRO A 357 -18.86 -16.85 -22.28
N PHE A 358 -17.91 -16.02 -22.66
CA PHE A 358 -16.58 -16.48 -23.10
C PHE A 358 -15.65 -16.62 -21.89
N ALA A 359 -15.93 -17.56 -21.00
CA ALA A 359 -15.29 -17.75 -19.72
C ALA A 359 -15.23 -16.43 -18.91
N ASP A 360 -14.08 -16.04 -18.40
CA ASP A 360 -13.84 -14.82 -17.61
C ASP A 360 -13.57 -13.56 -18.45
N LEU A 361 -13.78 -13.62 -19.77
CA LEU A 361 -13.47 -12.50 -20.67
C LEU A 361 -14.39 -11.28 -20.41
N PHE A 362 -15.64 -11.50 -20.04
CA PHE A 362 -16.62 -10.47 -19.72
C PHE A 362 -17.45 -10.85 -18.51
N VAL A 363 -17.52 -9.95 -17.54
CA VAL A 363 -18.42 -10.01 -16.39
C VAL A 363 -19.68 -9.24 -16.73
N TYR A 364 -20.85 -9.88 -16.72
CA TYR A 364 -22.13 -9.26 -17.08
C TYR A 364 -22.92 -8.78 -15.87
N SER A 365 -22.69 -9.38 -14.70
CA SER A 365 -23.32 -9.00 -13.45
C SER A 365 -22.43 -9.37 -12.25
N ASN A 366 -22.76 -8.89 -11.06
CA ASN A 366 -22.06 -9.27 -9.81
C ASN A 366 -22.64 -10.55 -9.19
N SER A 367 -23.49 -11.28 -9.90
CA SER A 367 -24.13 -12.47 -9.38
C SER A 367 -23.24 -13.70 -9.44
N ASP A 368 -23.26 -14.53 -8.40
CA ASP A 368 -22.60 -15.86 -8.38
C ASP A 368 -23.25 -16.83 -9.42
N HIS A 369 -24.42 -16.48 -9.93
CA HIS A 369 -25.09 -17.20 -11.02
C HIS A 369 -24.63 -16.77 -12.42
N ASP A 370 -23.83 -15.71 -12.53
CA ASP A 370 -23.25 -15.29 -13.79
C ASP A 370 -22.01 -16.13 -14.12
N MET A 371 -22.10 -16.95 -15.14
CA MET A 371 -21.00 -17.79 -15.60
C MET A 371 -19.77 -17.00 -16.06
N GLY A 372 -19.90 -15.67 -16.31
CA GLY A 372 -18.78 -14.77 -16.56
C GLY A 372 -17.93 -14.46 -15.32
N ASN A 373 -18.41 -14.78 -14.11
CA ASN A 373 -17.70 -14.59 -12.85
C ASN A 373 -16.84 -15.79 -12.41
N CYS A 374 -16.65 -16.77 -13.29
CA CYS A 374 -15.83 -17.94 -13.00
C CYS A 374 -14.36 -17.58 -12.80
N ARG A 375 -13.69 -18.22 -11.84
CA ARG A 375 -12.29 -17.97 -11.50
C ARG A 375 -11.30 -18.57 -12.50
N ASN A 376 -11.74 -19.56 -13.27
CA ASN A 376 -10.94 -20.26 -14.26
C ASN A 376 -11.85 -21.07 -15.21
N ASP A 377 -11.26 -21.57 -16.30
CA ASP A 377 -11.95 -22.36 -17.32
C ASP A 377 -12.59 -23.65 -16.76
N GLU A 378 -12.00 -24.27 -15.74
CA GLU A 378 -12.53 -25.49 -15.13
C GLU A 378 -13.84 -25.20 -14.39
N GLU A 379 -13.90 -24.12 -13.65
CA GLU A 379 -15.11 -23.66 -12.95
C GLU A 379 -16.20 -23.27 -13.96
N PHE A 380 -15.84 -22.55 -15.01
CA PHE A 380 -16.75 -22.21 -16.11
C PHE A 380 -17.38 -23.46 -16.74
N VAL A 381 -16.56 -24.44 -17.09
CA VAL A 381 -17.04 -25.71 -17.68
C VAL A 381 -17.96 -26.46 -16.71
N GLN A 382 -17.68 -26.43 -15.41
CA GLN A 382 -18.55 -27.06 -14.40
C GLN A 382 -19.91 -26.34 -14.30
N GLN A 383 -19.93 -25.01 -14.31
CA GLN A 383 -21.18 -24.25 -14.31
C GLN A 383 -21.97 -24.46 -15.60
N LEU A 384 -21.31 -24.46 -16.75
CA LEU A 384 -21.96 -24.73 -18.04
C LEU A 384 -22.61 -26.13 -18.11
N LYS A 385 -22.05 -27.12 -17.41
CA LYS A 385 -22.64 -28.46 -17.32
C LYS A 385 -24.07 -28.45 -16.76
N PHE A 386 -24.39 -27.56 -15.83
CA PHE A 386 -25.74 -27.45 -15.29
C PHE A 386 -26.71 -27.04 -16.38
N LEU A 387 -26.36 -26.03 -17.20
CA LEU A 387 -27.21 -25.64 -18.35
C LEU A 387 -27.32 -26.74 -19.39
N ILE A 388 -26.20 -27.39 -19.75
CA ILE A 388 -26.19 -28.47 -20.75
C ILE A 388 -27.06 -29.64 -20.29
N SER A 389 -27.04 -29.99 -19.01
CA SER A 389 -27.86 -31.07 -18.46
C SER A 389 -29.36 -30.75 -18.56
N GLU A 390 -29.74 -29.50 -18.27
CA GLU A 390 -31.15 -29.08 -18.40
C GLU A 390 -31.57 -28.98 -19.86
N LEU A 391 -30.72 -28.49 -20.75
CA LEU A 391 -31.00 -28.48 -22.20
C LEU A 391 -31.22 -29.89 -22.74
N PHE A 392 -30.42 -30.86 -22.30
CA PHE A 392 -30.59 -32.27 -22.69
C PHE A 392 -31.94 -32.83 -22.23
N ARG A 393 -32.46 -32.41 -21.09
CA ARG A 393 -33.76 -32.83 -20.55
C ARG A 393 -34.93 -32.21 -21.34
N VAL A 394 -34.87 -30.91 -21.63
CA VAL A 394 -35.99 -30.17 -22.23
C VAL A 394 -36.06 -30.27 -23.73
N ILE A 395 -34.97 -30.55 -24.43
CA ILE A 395 -34.95 -30.74 -25.89
C ILE A 395 -35.56 -32.08 -26.25
N LYS A 396 -36.45 -32.08 -27.25
CA LYS A 396 -37.06 -33.29 -27.78
C LYS A 396 -36.00 -34.23 -28.40
N PRO A 397 -36.13 -35.54 -28.25
CA PRO A 397 -35.22 -36.51 -28.88
C PRO A 397 -35.08 -36.26 -30.40
N GLY A 398 -33.81 -36.25 -30.86
CA GLY A 398 -33.49 -36.05 -32.27
C GLY A 398 -33.52 -34.58 -32.75
N ARG A 399 -33.70 -33.64 -31.83
CA ARG A 399 -33.65 -32.21 -32.14
C ARG A 399 -32.26 -31.62 -31.85
N ASN A 400 -31.97 -30.47 -32.44
CA ASN A 400 -30.65 -29.85 -32.41
C ASN A 400 -30.53 -28.76 -31.33
N VAL A 401 -29.34 -28.65 -30.80
CA VAL A 401 -28.86 -27.52 -29.96
C VAL A 401 -27.67 -26.87 -30.68
N SER A 402 -27.71 -25.57 -30.86
CA SER A 402 -26.60 -24.79 -31.42
C SER A 402 -26.12 -23.81 -30.38
N PHE A 403 -24.81 -23.73 -30.20
CA PHE A 403 -24.21 -22.71 -29.34
C PHE A 403 -23.05 -22.03 -30.04
N HIS A 404 -22.95 -20.71 -29.85
CA HIS A 404 -21.88 -19.92 -30.37
C HIS A 404 -20.78 -19.84 -29.31
N CYS A 405 -19.57 -20.24 -29.66
CA CYS A 405 -18.39 -20.14 -28.82
C CYS A 405 -17.20 -19.66 -29.64
N MET A 406 -16.19 -19.12 -29.00
CA MET A 406 -14.90 -18.82 -29.61
C MET A 406 -13.77 -19.52 -28.87
N ASN A 407 -12.67 -19.77 -29.58
CA ASN A 407 -11.45 -20.27 -28.94
C ASN A 407 -10.82 -19.12 -28.13
N LEU A 408 -10.55 -19.37 -26.85
CA LEU A 408 -9.80 -18.45 -26.05
C LEU A 408 -8.37 -18.33 -26.59
N PRO A 409 -7.79 -17.12 -26.68
CA PRO A 409 -6.41 -16.95 -27.12
C PRO A 409 -5.49 -17.60 -26.09
N THR A 410 -4.84 -18.68 -26.45
CA THR A 410 -3.74 -19.26 -25.65
C THR A 410 -2.46 -18.54 -26.00
N THR A 411 -1.85 -17.88 -25.03
CA THR A 411 -0.46 -17.46 -25.14
C THR A 411 0.40 -18.71 -25.29
N LYS A 412 1.14 -18.78 -26.42
CA LYS A 412 2.15 -19.82 -26.57
C LYS A 412 3.15 -19.68 -25.42
N MET A 413 3.27 -20.76 -24.62
CA MET A 413 4.39 -20.92 -23.70
C MET A 413 5.72 -20.87 -24.43
#